data_3687b711decf8204e7b2987724e7bd5e
#
_entry.id   3687b711decf8204e7b2987724e7bd5e
#
_cell.length_a   1.000
_cell.length_b   1.000
_cell.length_c   1.000
_cell.angle_alpha   90.00
_cell.angle_beta   90.00
_cell.angle_gamma   90.00
#
_symmetry.space_group_name_H-M   'P 1'
#
loop_
_entity.id
_entity.type
_entity.pdbx_description
1 polymer ?
#
loop_
_entity_poly.entity_id
_entity_poly.type
_entity_poly.pdbx_seq_one_letter_code
_entity_poly.pdbx_strand_id
1 'polypeptide(L)'
;MSSNPYAKRSQMAPAARVVRAYAAPVNRVTGATIAFDPATMGNFDLDSPPQPWIDLGWVEKFQRSAATKYEALRTGPNSNIMVQYRMQPEARVEFELLTWGKVQLALSSGTQQMNVLAEQTGGPPEPSGGMPVPSSPVQNGSSPTQIVLTSDQLALYNVGDIVAVDVDYNGRTGYLGTWAPGSYLTSPLGGPAYLDLVRRVTFNVSRVCAMSNGALQLAEPLLSQPTTSMGVQKVVAFVDREGSSFFQEWSCLFIVAPDSGGRSCFYYPRLQAAAGATETRQEFASPLFSHQLHVSLRALPTTDSSDNETVLCYRSYFPATNAAV
;
A
#
# COMPACT_ATOMS: atom_id res chain seq x y z
N MET A 1 -44.89 -35.89 5.32
CA MET A 1 -43.68 -35.56 4.51
C MET A 1 -42.71 -34.86 5.41
N SER A 2 -41.62 -35.53 5.75
CA SER A 2 -40.55 -34.89 6.55
C SER A 2 -39.88 -33.81 5.72
N SER A 3 -40.01 -32.58 6.13
CA SER A 3 -39.26 -31.46 5.47
C SER A 3 -37.80 -31.63 5.77
N ASN A 4 -36.98 -31.74 4.72
CA ASN A 4 -35.53 -31.79 4.89
C ASN A 4 -35.06 -30.46 5.54
N PRO A 5 -34.60 -30.47 6.81
CA PRO A 5 -34.23 -29.25 7.51
C PRO A 5 -32.99 -28.57 6.89
N TYR A 6 -32.29 -29.28 6.00
CA TYR A 6 -31.10 -28.76 5.30
C TYR A 6 -31.42 -28.11 3.93
N ALA A 7 -32.69 -28.18 3.47
CA ALA A 7 -33.06 -27.68 2.16
C ALA A 7 -33.24 -26.14 2.10
N LYS A 8 -33.32 -25.46 3.23
CA LYS A 8 -33.48 -24.01 3.33
C LYS A 8 -32.37 -23.42 4.19
N ARG A 9 -31.14 -23.45 3.70
CA ARG A 9 -30.12 -22.57 4.26
C ARG A 9 -30.16 -21.26 3.52
N SER A 10 -30.20 -20.15 4.26
CA SER A 10 -30.05 -18.84 3.65
C SER A 10 -28.72 -18.74 2.93
N GLN A 11 -28.77 -18.47 1.65
CA GLN A 11 -27.57 -18.25 0.85
C GLN A 11 -27.01 -16.88 1.19
N MET A 12 -25.76 -16.84 1.59
CA MET A 12 -25.03 -15.60 1.72
C MET A 12 -24.65 -15.15 0.31
N ALA A 13 -25.37 -14.20 -0.23
CA ALA A 13 -25.05 -13.55 -1.48
C ALA A 13 -24.82 -12.06 -1.20
N PRO A 14 -23.63 -11.65 -0.75
CA PRO A 14 -23.34 -10.24 -0.55
C PRO A 14 -23.29 -9.55 -1.92
N ALA A 15 -24.31 -8.78 -2.24
CA ALA A 15 -24.24 -7.80 -3.29
C ALA A 15 -23.43 -6.62 -2.75
N ALA A 16 -22.18 -6.50 -3.16
CA ALA A 16 -21.32 -5.42 -2.71
C ALA A 16 -21.08 -4.45 -3.85
N ARG A 17 -21.24 -3.16 -3.56
CA ARG A 17 -20.90 -2.08 -4.49
C ARG A 17 -19.47 -1.62 -4.35
N VAL A 18 -18.91 -1.72 -3.16
CA VAL A 18 -17.61 -1.11 -2.84
C VAL A 18 -16.73 -2.07 -2.06
N VAL A 19 -15.44 -2.00 -2.35
CA VAL A 19 -14.38 -2.74 -1.66
C VAL A 19 -13.38 -1.73 -1.15
N ARG A 20 -12.98 -1.83 0.11
CA ARG A 20 -11.89 -1.03 0.66
C ARG A 20 -10.67 -1.91 0.85
N ALA A 21 -9.52 -1.40 0.45
CA ALA A 21 -8.28 -2.15 0.46
C ALA A 21 -7.27 -1.56 1.46
N TYR A 22 -6.57 -2.45 2.15
CA TYR A 22 -5.51 -2.09 3.08
C TYR A 22 -4.28 -2.93 2.77
N ALA A 23 -3.10 -2.35 2.98
CA ALA A 23 -1.83 -3.04 2.83
C ALA A 23 -0.95 -2.85 4.06
N ALA A 24 -0.16 -3.85 4.38
CA ALA A 24 0.89 -3.76 5.37
C ALA A 24 2.14 -4.43 4.82
N PRO A 25 3.35 -3.87 5.03
CA PRO A 25 4.56 -4.45 4.48
C PRO A 25 4.90 -5.77 5.18
N VAL A 26 5.38 -6.73 4.40
CA VAL A 26 5.95 -8.00 4.91
C VAL A 26 7.42 -7.79 5.20
N ASN A 27 7.91 -8.33 6.31
CA ASN A 27 9.34 -8.32 6.60
C ASN A 27 10.09 -9.18 5.58
N ARG A 28 11.00 -8.59 4.83
CA ARG A 28 11.70 -9.28 3.74
C ARG A 28 12.69 -10.34 4.22
N VAL A 29 13.25 -10.18 5.41
CA VAL A 29 14.25 -11.13 5.95
C VAL A 29 13.59 -12.34 6.57
N THR A 30 12.57 -12.11 7.39
CA THR A 30 11.90 -13.17 8.15
C THR A 30 10.67 -13.74 7.45
N GLY A 31 10.15 -13.06 6.43
CA GLY A 31 8.86 -13.38 5.81
C GLY A 31 7.66 -13.14 6.74
N ALA A 32 7.88 -12.46 7.87
CA ALA A 32 6.80 -12.19 8.82
C ALA A 32 5.73 -11.29 8.21
N THR A 33 4.50 -11.75 8.28
CA THR A 33 3.29 -11.09 7.77
C THR A 33 2.54 -10.40 8.90
N ILE A 34 1.64 -9.49 8.55
CA ILE A 34 0.66 -8.93 9.50
C ILE A 34 -0.56 -9.81 9.47
N ALA A 35 -0.86 -10.45 10.58
CA ALA A 35 -2.07 -11.24 10.71
C ALA A 35 -3.32 -10.34 10.79
N PHE A 36 -4.37 -10.74 10.08
CA PHE A 36 -5.71 -10.22 10.30
C PHE A 36 -6.49 -11.27 11.09
N ASP A 37 -6.84 -10.94 12.33
CA ASP A 37 -7.63 -11.81 13.19
C ASP A 37 -9.12 -11.40 13.11
N PRO A 38 -9.98 -12.24 12.51
CA PRO A 38 -11.40 -11.98 12.46
C PRO A 38 -12.06 -11.81 13.84
N ALA A 39 -11.55 -12.44 14.88
CA ALA A 39 -12.11 -12.34 16.23
C ALA A 39 -11.90 -10.94 16.85
N THR A 40 -10.89 -10.20 16.39
CA THR A 40 -10.59 -8.84 16.83
C THR A 40 -11.14 -7.76 15.89
N MET A 41 -11.99 -8.13 14.95
CA MET A 41 -12.52 -7.20 13.94
C MET A 41 -13.19 -5.96 14.53
N GLY A 42 -13.77 -6.05 15.74
CA GLY A 42 -14.32 -4.88 16.43
C GLY A 42 -13.30 -3.75 16.68
N ASN A 43 -11.99 -4.09 16.62
CA ASN A 43 -10.88 -3.15 16.76
C ASN A 43 -10.36 -2.66 15.41
N PHE A 44 -10.88 -3.17 14.28
CA PHE A 44 -10.49 -2.74 12.95
C PHE A 44 -11.44 -1.67 12.45
N ASP A 45 -11.05 -0.42 12.64
CA ASP A 45 -11.76 0.73 12.10
C ASP A 45 -11.41 0.92 10.63
N LEU A 46 -12.42 1.04 9.77
CA LEU A 46 -12.21 1.24 8.33
C LEU A 46 -11.62 2.62 8.03
N ASP A 47 -11.96 3.61 8.82
CA ASP A 47 -11.52 5.00 8.60
C ASP A 47 -10.22 5.32 9.33
N SER A 48 -9.88 4.51 10.35
CA SER A 48 -8.64 4.62 11.12
C SER A 48 -8.06 3.22 11.37
N PRO A 49 -7.48 2.58 10.34
CA PRO A 49 -6.97 1.22 10.48
C PRO A 49 -5.87 1.16 11.53
N PRO A 50 -5.85 0.10 12.36
CA PRO A 50 -4.80 -0.06 13.35
C PRO A 50 -3.44 -0.26 12.66
N GLN A 51 -2.38 0.28 13.25
CA GLN A 51 -1.03 -0.01 12.77
C GLN A 51 -0.77 -1.52 12.76
N PRO A 52 -0.08 -2.05 11.74
CA PRO A 52 0.65 -1.37 10.67
C PRO A 52 -0.10 -1.29 9.32
N TRP A 53 -1.42 -1.38 9.32
CA TRP A 53 -2.23 -1.30 8.11
C TRP A 53 -2.23 0.11 7.52
N ILE A 54 -2.00 0.21 6.22
CA ILE A 54 -2.07 1.42 5.42
C ILE A 54 -3.34 1.36 4.59
N ASP A 55 -4.18 2.38 4.68
CA ASP A 55 -5.38 2.50 3.88
C ASP A 55 -5.02 2.83 2.41
N LEU A 56 -5.43 1.98 1.49
CA LEU A 56 -5.27 2.20 0.05
C LEU A 56 -6.48 2.91 -0.57
N GLY A 57 -7.56 3.07 0.21
CA GLY A 57 -8.80 3.66 -0.25
C GLY A 57 -9.80 2.66 -0.82
N TRP A 58 -10.80 3.21 -1.52
CA TRP A 58 -11.83 2.44 -2.20
C TRP A 58 -11.34 1.95 -3.55
N VAL A 59 -11.68 0.72 -3.89
CA VAL A 59 -11.28 0.08 -5.14
C VAL A 59 -12.49 -0.42 -5.92
N GLU A 60 -12.37 -0.41 -7.23
CA GLU A 60 -13.38 -0.95 -8.16
C GLU A 60 -12.85 -2.18 -8.89
N LYS A 61 -13.73 -2.84 -9.61
CA LYS A 61 -13.44 -4.02 -10.43
C LYS A 61 -12.62 -5.09 -9.68
N PHE A 62 -12.84 -5.20 -8.37
CA PHE A 62 -12.15 -6.19 -7.56
C PHE A 62 -12.45 -7.59 -8.05
N GLN A 63 -11.42 -8.26 -8.51
CA GLN A 63 -11.50 -9.61 -9.06
C GLN A 63 -10.46 -10.52 -8.40
N ARG A 64 -10.87 -11.73 -8.14
CA ARG A 64 -10.02 -12.77 -7.57
C ARG A 64 -10.05 -13.97 -8.50
N SER A 65 -8.89 -14.44 -8.90
CA SER A 65 -8.73 -15.68 -9.64
C SER A 65 -7.84 -16.64 -8.85
N ALA A 66 -8.20 -17.90 -8.84
CA ALA A 66 -7.38 -18.97 -8.27
C ALA A 66 -7.30 -20.10 -9.28
N ALA A 67 -6.09 -20.51 -9.57
CA ALA A 67 -5.80 -21.67 -10.43
C ALA A 67 -4.98 -22.68 -9.65
N THR A 68 -5.17 -23.95 -9.98
CA THR A 68 -4.37 -25.02 -9.40
C THR A 68 -3.87 -25.90 -10.54
N LYS A 69 -2.58 -26.13 -10.58
CA LYS A 69 -2.01 -27.14 -11.44
C LYS A 69 -2.21 -28.50 -10.80
N TYR A 70 -2.73 -29.41 -11.60
CA TYR A 70 -2.92 -30.79 -11.20
C TYR A 70 -1.99 -31.71 -12.00
N GLU A 71 -1.43 -32.69 -11.34
CA GLU A 71 -0.74 -33.81 -11.98
C GLU A 71 -1.57 -35.07 -11.75
N ALA A 72 -1.81 -35.79 -12.84
CA ALA A 72 -2.62 -36.99 -12.80
C ALA A 72 -1.74 -38.22 -13.02
N LEU A 73 -1.73 -39.13 -12.05
CA LEU A 73 -1.17 -40.44 -12.22
C LEU A 73 -2.15 -41.28 -13.05
N ARG A 74 -1.69 -41.75 -14.19
CA ARG A 74 -2.49 -42.55 -15.13
C ARG A 74 -1.97 -43.98 -15.16
N THR A 75 -2.87 -44.94 -15.17
CA THR A 75 -2.51 -46.37 -15.23
C THR A 75 -3.41 -47.14 -16.21
N GLY A 76 -2.91 -48.29 -16.62
CA GLY A 76 -3.62 -49.20 -17.52
C GLY A 76 -3.57 -48.84 -19.02
N PRO A 77 -3.99 -49.76 -19.89
CA PRO A 77 -3.90 -49.58 -21.34
C PRO A 77 -4.71 -48.42 -21.90
N ASN A 78 -5.74 -47.97 -21.17
CA ASN A 78 -6.59 -46.82 -21.54
C ASN A 78 -6.15 -45.51 -20.90
N SER A 79 -4.98 -45.45 -20.24
CA SER A 79 -4.47 -44.23 -19.56
C SER A 79 -5.48 -43.59 -18.62
N ASN A 80 -6.25 -44.38 -17.87
CA ASN A 80 -7.23 -43.87 -16.94
C ASN A 80 -6.55 -43.13 -15.79
N ILE A 81 -7.14 -41.98 -15.34
CA ILE A 81 -6.65 -41.25 -14.17
C ILE A 81 -6.94 -42.08 -12.93
N MET A 82 -5.90 -42.49 -12.23
CA MET A 82 -6.00 -43.23 -10.98
C MET A 82 -6.05 -42.29 -9.77
N VAL A 83 -5.17 -41.29 -9.75
CA VAL A 83 -5.07 -40.28 -8.69
C VAL A 83 -4.69 -38.95 -9.32
N GLN A 84 -5.23 -37.89 -8.77
CA GLN A 84 -4.88 -36.53 -9.16
C GLN A 84 -4.31 -35.78 -7.96
N TYR A 85 -3.12 -35.24 -8.13
CA TYR A 85 -2.42 -34.46 -7.12
C TYR A 85 -2.51 -32.98 -7.44
N ARG A 86 -2.72 -32.18 -6.40
CA ARG A 86 -2.65 -30.73 -6.48
C ARG A 86 -1.19 -30.31 -6.33
N MET A 87 -0.59 -29.80 -7.42
CA MET A 87 0.83 -29.49 -7.43
C MET A 87 1.13 -28.06 -6.94
N GLN A 88 0.42 -27.10 -7.45
CA GLN A 88 0.74 -25.72 -7.18
C GLN A 88 -0.52 -24.85 -7.20
N PRO A 89 -0.95 -24.32 -6.04
CA PRO A 89 -2.00 -23.32 -6.01
C PRO A 89 -1.44 -21.97 -6.45
N GLU A 90 -2.13 -21.31 -7.36
CA GLU A 90 -1.85 -19.93 -7.76
C GLU A 90 -3.09 -19.09 -7.52
N ALA A 91 -2.90 -17.88 -7.02
CA ALA A 91 -3.98 -16.92 -6.92
C ALA A 91 -3.50 -15.53 -7.33
N ARG A 92 -4.40 -14.78 -7.97
CA ARG A 92 -4.21 -13.40 -8.37
C ARG A 92 -5.36 -12.55 -7.86
N VAL A 93 -5.04 -11.30 -7.57
CA VAL A 93 -6.00 -10.27 -7.20
C VAL A 93 -5.80 -9.10 -8.12
N GLU A 94 -6.87 -8.64 -8.72
CA GLU A 94 -6.87 -7.50 -9.63
C GLU A 94 -7.95 -6.50 -9.18
N PHE A 95 -7.63 -5.23 -9.25
CA PHE A 95 -8.55 -4.14 -8.89
C PHE A 95 -8.09 -2.81 -9.48
N GLU A 96 -8.98 -1.84 -9.48
CA GLU A 96 -8.67 -0.47 -9.89
C GLU A 96 -8.77 0.46 -8.70
N LEU A 97 -7.76 1.29 -8.53
CA LEU A 97 -7.70 2.35 -7.52
C LEU A 97 -8.32 3.62 -8.10
N LEU A 98 -9.32 4.15 -7.39
CA LEU A 98 -10.02 5.39 -7.78
C LEU A 98 -9.21 6.63 -7.46
N THR A 99 -8.49 6.58 -6.35
CA THR A 99 -7.56 7.61 -5.92
C THR A 99 -6.21 6.97 -5.70
N TRP A 100 -5.17 7.56 -6.21
CA TRP A 100 -3.84 6.98 -6.10
C TRP A 100 -2.76 8.04 -5.92
N GLY A 101 -1.68 7.62 -5.31
CA GLY A 101 -0.50 8.42 -5.03
C GLY A 101 0.72 7.53 -4.95
N LYS A 102 1.74 7.98 -4.25
CA LYS A 102 3.04 7.30 -4.16
C LYS A 102 2.95 5.86 -3.66
N VAL A 103 2.17 5.58 -2.61
CA VAL A 103 2.04 4.23 -2.06
C VAL A 103 1.35 3.27 -3.02
N GLN A 104 0.32 3.73 -3.71
CA GLN A 104 -0.41 2.92 -4.68
C GLN A 104 0.46 2.60 -5.89
N LEU A 105 1.26 3.54 -6.38
CA LEU A 105 2.26 3.30 -7.43
C LEU A 105 3.31 2.30 -6.98
N ALA A 106 3.88 2.47 -5.77
CA ALA A 106 4.87 1.53 -5.23
C ALA A 106 4.31 0.12 -5.07
N LEU A 107 3.03 -0.02 -4.72
CA LEU A 107 2.36 -1.31 -4.57
C LEU A 107 2.05 -1.96 -5.92
N SER A 108 1.56 -1.19 -6.89
CA SER A 108 1.08 -1.71 -8.17
C SER A 108 2.21 -2.16 -9.08
N SER A 109 3.24 -1.36 -9.20
CA SER A 109 4.36 -1.58 -10.13
C SER A 109 5.60 -2.16 -9.46
N GLY A 110 5.60 -2.23 -8.12
CA GLY A 110 6.80 -2.55 -7.36
C GLY A 110 7.92 -1.51 -7.58
N THR A 111 7.56 -0.27 -7.86
CA THR A 111 8.52 0.79 -8.17
C THR A 111 9.02 1.48 -6.93
N GLN A 112 10.19 2.05 -7.06
CA GLN A 112 10.78 2.92 -6.07
C GLN A 112 10.65 4.35 -6.55
N GLN A 113 9.89 5.16 -5.85
CA GLN A 113 9.69 6.55 -6.21
C GLN A 113 10.87 7.43 -5.81
N MET A 114 11.17 8.39 -6.67
CA MET A 114 12.20 9.39 -6.47
C MET A 114 11.57 10.79 -6.50
N ASN A 115 11.92 11.62 -5.54
CA ASN A 115 11.41 12.99 -5.45
C ASN A 115 12.40 13.96 -6.06
N VAL A 116 11.90 14.78 -6.96
CA VAL A 116 12.62 15.98 -7.44
C VAL A 116 12.06 17.15 -6.68
N LEU A 117 12.88 17.82 -5.90
CA LEU A 117 12.41 18.73 -4.86
C LEU A 117 12.46 20.19 -5.26
N ALA A 118 13.25 20.54 -6.28
CA ALA A 118 13.29 21.89 -6.84
C ALA A 118 13.76 21.88 -8.30
N GLU A 119 13.47 22.96 -9.01
CA GLU A 119 14.06 23.20 -10.31
C GLU A 119 15.53 23.60 -10.16
N GLN A 120 16.34 23.13 -11.09
CA GLN A 120 17.70 23.63 -11.23
C GLN A 120 17.72 24.75 -12.27
N THR A 121 18.33 25.87 -11.89
CA THR A 121 18.70 26.93 -12.81
C THR A 121 20.10 26.68 -13.35
N GLY A 122 20.17 26.15 -14.56
CA GLY A 122 21.42 25.86 -15.27
C GLY A 122 21.93 24.43 -15.09
N GLY A 123 22.65 23.96 -16.10
CA GLY A 123 23.16 22.58 -16.18
C GLY A 123 22.15 21.59 -16.77
N PRO A 124 22.62 20.41 -17.21
CA PRO A 124 21.75 19.36 -17.71
C PRO A 124 20.95 18.72 -16.57
N PRO A 125 19.68 18.35 -16.78
CA PRO A 125 18.90 17.60 -15.80
C PRO A 125 19.51 16.21 -15.55
N GLU A 126 19.41 15.72 -14.34
CA GLU A 126 19.76 14.34 -14.03
C GLU A 126 18.85 13.37 -14.80
N PRO A 127 19.35 12.20 -15.24
CA PRO A 127 18.56 11.22 -15.97
C PRO A 127 17.32 10.72 -15.20
N SER A 128 17.34 10.84 -13.87
CA SER A 128 16.20 10.52 -13.00
C SER A 128 15.11 11.59 -12.96
N GLY A 129 15.21 12.64 -13.78
CA GLY A 129 14.15 13.63 -13.96
C GLY A 129 14.24 14.83 -13.04
N GLY A 130 15.39 15.17 -12.48
CA GLY A 130 15.51 16.37 -11.67
C GLY A 130 16.90 16.59 -11.12
N MET A 131 17.03 17.70 -10.41
CA MET A 131 18.32 18.12 -9.87
C MET A 131 18.31 18.06 -8.36
N PRO A 132 19.36 17.49 -7.73
CA PRO A 132 19.49 17.54 -6.30
C PRO A 132 19.71 18.98 -5.83
N VAL A 133 18.91 19.40 -4.86
CA VAL A 133 19.07 20.70 -4.20
C VAL A 133 19.37 20.52 -2.73
N PRO A 134 20.10 21.43 -2.10
CA PRO A 134 20.38 21.38 -0.67
C PRO A 134 19.06 21.38 0.12
N SER A 135 18.96 20.48 1.09
CA SER A 135 17.88 20.50 2.05
C SER A 135 18.19 21.44 3.21
N SER A 136 17.15 22.05 3.77
CA SER A 136 17.27 22.82 5.01
C SER A 136 17.21 21.87 6.21
N PRO A 137 18.26 21.79 7.05
CA PRO A 137 18.26 20.91 8.22
C PRO A 137 17.15 21.26 9.20
N VAL A 138 16.38 20.27 9.63
CA VAL A 138 15.36 20.40 10.67
C VAL A 138 16.02 20.78 12.01
N GLN A 139 15.51 21.80 12.69
CA GLN A 139 16.01 22.23 13.98
C GLN A 139 15.23 21.59 15.14
N ASN A 140 15.84 21.60 16.33
CA ASN A 140 15.18 21.19 17.58
C ASN A 140 13.90 22.00 17.82
N GLY A 141 12.90 21.37 18.40
CA GLY A 141 11.59 21.98 18.63
C GLY A 141 10.60 21.79 17.49
N SER A 142 10.99 21.12 16.41
CA SER A 142 10.07 20.71 15.36
C SER A 142 9.10 19.63 15.84
N SER A 143 7.90 19.65 15.28
CA SER A 143 6.81 18.71 15.56
C SER A 143 6.14 18.26 14.24
N PRO A 144 5.26 17.27 14.24
CA PRO A 144 4.55 16.89 13.02
C PRO A 144 3.76 18.03 12.37
N THR A 145 3.38 19.06 13.12
CA THR A 145 2.59 20.21 12.63
C THR A 145 3.40 21.47 12.39
N GLN A 146 4.67 21.49 12.82
CA GLN A 146 5.54 22.65 12.61
C GLN A 146 7.00 22.26 12.44
N ILE A 147 7.70 22.91 11.54
CA ILE A 147 9.13 22.70 11.28
C ILE A 147 9.89 23.96 11.65
N VAL A 148 10.75 23.87 12.66
CA VAL A 148 11.64 24.95 13.08
C VAL A 148 12.86 24.99 12.15
N LEU A 149 13.18 26.18 11.65
CA LEU A 149 14.30 26.45 10.75
C LEU A 149 15.07 27.68 11.23
N THR A 150 16.27 27.88 10.73
CA THR A 150 16.98 29.15 10.91
C THR A 150 16.34 30.27 10.08
N SER A 151 16.61 31.53 10.40
CA SER A 151 16.07 32.70 9.67
C SER A 151 16.40 32.66 8.18
N ASP A 152 17.64 32.29 7.85
CA ASP A 152 18.10 32.23 6.47
C ASP A 152 17.42 31.09 5.67
N GLN A 153 17.15 29.98 6.35
CA GLN A 153 16.43 28.86 5.76
C GLN A 153 14.95 29.18 5.54
N LEU A 154 14.32 29.87 6.51
CA LEU A 154 12.91 30.29 6.36
C LEU A 154 12.67 31.15 5.15
N ALA A 155 13.63 31.99 4.76
CA ALA A 155 13.54 32.87 3.60
C ALA A 155 13.44 32.10 2.26
N LEU A 156 13.73 30.81 2.24
CA LEU A 156 13.61 29.95 1.07
C LEU A 156 12.20 29.44 0.80
N TYR A 157 11.29 29.58 1.76
CA TYR A 157 9.94 29.03 1.72
C TYR A 157 8.89 30.14 1.73
N ASN A 158 7.73 29.81 1.18
CA ASN A 158 6.55 30.68 1.17
C ASN A 158 5.31 29.93 1.67
N VAL A 159 4.34 30.67 2.15
CA VAL A 159 3.01 30.10 2.43
C VAL A 159 2.41 29.59 1.12
N GLY A 160 1.90 28.37 1.18
CA GLY A 160 1.38 27.63 0.01
C GLY A 160 2.35 26.63 -0.60
N ASP A 161 3.64 26.70 -0.28
CA ASP A 161 4.62 25.71 -0.74
C ASP A 161 4.29 24.31 -0.18
N ILE A 162 4.53 23.30 -0.99
CA ILE A 162 4.53 21.91 -0.54
C ILE A 162 5.97 21.56 -0.14
N VAL A 163 6.13 21.01 1.06
CA VAL A 163 7.43 20.60 1.58
C VAL A 163 7.45 19.13 1.92
N ALA A 164 8.57 18.46 1.60
CA ALA A 164 8.86 17.10 2.04
C ALA A 164 9.83 17.14 3.21
N VAL A 165 9.61 16.27 4.20
CA VAL A 165 10.46 16.18 5.40
C VAL A 165 10.90 14.74 5.61
N ASP A 166 12.14 14.45 5.28
CA ASP A 166 12.71 13.11 5.47
C ASP A 166 14.25 13.14 5.42
N VAL A 167 14.88 11.99 5.61
CA VAL A 167 16.32 11.82 5.42
C VAL A 167 16.66 11.61 3.94
N ASP A 168 17.87 11.95 3.56
CA ASP A 168 18.40 11.63 2.23
C ASP A 168 18.90 10.19 2.19
N TYR A 169 18.03 9.28 1.77
CA TYR A 169 18.36 7.85 1.71
C TYR A 169 19.36 7.48 0.62
N ASN A 170 19.59 8.37 -0.35
CA ASN A 170 20.55 8.16 -1.42
C ASN A 170 21.94 8.65 -1.10
N GLY A 171 22.09 9.42 -0.03
CA GLY A 171 23.28 10.23 0.17
C GLY A 171 23.47 11.31 -0.91
N ARG A 172 22.40 11.64 -1.66
CA ARG A 172 22.36 12.68 -2.68
C ARG A 172 21.42 13.77 -2.24
N THR A 173 21.97 14.91 -1.91
CA THR A 173 21.20 16.08 -1.51
C THR A 173 20.12 16.41 -2.55
N GLY A 174 18.89 16.63 -2.09
CA GLY A 174 17.73 16.91 -2.93
C GLY A 174 16.88 15.72 -3.29
N TYR A 175 17.29 14.52 -2.95
CA TYR A 175 16.50 13.30 -3.15
C TYR A 175 16.08 12.72 -1.82
N LEU A 176 14.77 12.56 -1.62
CA LEU A 176 14.19 11.96 -0.42
C LEU A 176 13.49 10.65 -0.76
N GLY A 177 13.53 9.71 0.18
CA GLY A 177 12.80 8.47 0.09
C GLY A 177 13.18 7.58 -1.09
N THR A 178 14.37 7.76 -1.63
CA THR A 178 14.83 6.99 -2.77
C THR A 178 15.79 5.92 -2.34
N TRP A 179 15.79 4.82 -2.85
CA TRP A 179 16.86 3.84 -2.97
C TRP A 179 17.18 2.89 -1.82
N ALA A 180 17.59 1.92 -2.28
CA ALA A 180 17.88 0.65 -2.04
C ALA A 180 18.36 0.04 -0.80
N PRO A 181 19.31 0.09 0.00
CA PRO A 181 19.31 -0.91 1.08
C PRO A 181 18.19 -0.71 2.10
N GLY A 182 17.66 0.48 2.20
CA GLY A 182 16.56 0.79 3.09
C GLY A 182 15.15 0.75 2.45
N SER A 183 15.03 0.30 1.20
CA SER A 183 13.74 0.28 0.47
C SER A 183 12.81 -0.83 0.93
N TYR A 184 13.32 -1.83 1.62
CA TYR A 184 12.56 -2.98 2.09
C TYR A 184 12.43 -2.95 3.61
N LEU A 185 11.31 -3.43 4.11
CA LEU A 185 11.18 -3.66 5.55
C LEU A 185 11.99 -4.90 5.95
N THR A 186 13.06 -4.69 6.71
CA THR A 186 13.94 -5.74 7.21
C THR A 186 13.95 -5.87 8.73
N SER A 187 13.23 -4.98 9.42
CA SER A 187 13.11 -4.92 10.87
C SER A 187 11.73 -5.37 11.35
N PRO A 188 11.56 -5.65 12.63
CA PRO A 188 10.25 -5.95 13.20
C PRO A 188 9.23 -4.87 12.89
N LEU A 189 7.98 -5.30 12.65
CA LEU A 189 6.86 -4.42 12.38
C LEU A 189 6.55 -3.52 13.60
N GLY A 190 6.24 -2.24 13.33
CA GLY A 190 6.01 -1.25 14.38
C GLY A 190 7.25 -0.56 14.94
N GLY A 191 8.46 -0.98 14.56
CA GLY A 191 9.70 -0.31 14.94
C GLY A 191 10.05 0.91 14.06
N PRO A 192 11.14 1.63 14.36
CA PRO A 192 11.55 2.81 13.60
C PRO A 192 11.72 2.57 12.10
N ALA A 193 12.27 1.43 11.71
CA ALA A 193 12.47 1.09 10.30
C ALA A 193 11.13 0.87 9.55
N TYR A 194 10.09 0.47 10.25
CA TYR A 194 8.74 0.41 9.69
C TYR A 194 8.23 1.83 9.36
N LEU A 195 8.35 2.77 10.28
CA LEU A 195 7.98 4.16 10.04
C LEU A 195 8.79 4.79 8.90
N ASP A 196 10.07 4.45 8.79
CA ASP A 196 10.94 4.88 7.68
C ASP A 196 10.45 4.35 6.34
N LEU A 197 10.06 3.07 6.27
CA LEU A 197 9.46 2.51 5.06
C LEU A 197 8.15 3.22 4.71
N VAL A 198 7.26 3.41 5.69
CA VAL A 198 5.97 4.09 5.46
C VAL A 198 6.20 5.49 4.91
N ARG A 199 7.11 6.29 5.52
CA ARG A 199 7.44 7.63 4.99
C ARG A 199 7.93 7.58 3.55
N ARG A 200 8.81 6.65 3.22
CA ARG A 200 9.36 6.51 1.86
C ARG A 200 8.31 6.15 0.83
N VAL A 201 7.38 5.26 1.17
CA VAL A 201 6.35 4.82 0.22
C VAL A 201 5.11 5.71 0.20
N THR A 202 4.84 6.49 1.25
CA THR A 202 3.67 7.39 1.33
C THR A 202 3.98 8.85 1.04
N PHE A 203 5.24 9.23 0.95
CA PHE A 203 5.64 10.59 0.67
C PHE A 203 5.29 11.60 1.79
N ASN A 204 6.13 11.71 2.79
CA ASN A 204 5.95 12.54 3.99
C ASN A 204 5.97 14.04 3.66
N VAL A 205 4.87 14.54 3.11
CA VAL A 205 4.70 15.91 2.63
C VAL A 205 3.56 16.61 3.34
N SER A 206 3.66 17.94 3.41
CA SER A 206 2.57 18.81 3.81
C SER A 206 2.69 20.17 3.14
N ARG A 207 1.58 20.94 3.16
CA ARG A 207 1.55 22.32 2.68
C ARG A 207 1.89 23.28 3.81
N VAL A 208 2.70 24.29 3.53
CA VAL A 208 2.94 25.40 4.46
C VAL A 208 1.70 26.28 4.49
N CYS A 209 1.02 26.34 5.65
CA CYS A 209 -0.16 27.19 5.82
C CYS A 209 0.14 28.55 6.47
N ALA A 210 1.22 28.64 7.25
CA ALA A 210 1.70 29.89 7.84
C ALA A 210 3.20 29.82 8.15
N MET A 211 3.80 30.97 8.35
CA MET A 211 5.19 31.10 8.80
C MET A 211 5.19 32.00 10.04
N SER A 212 5.63 31.50 11.18
CA SER A 212 5.64 32.25 12.44
C SER A 212 6.70 31.68 13.38
N ASN A 213 7.23 32.55 14.24
CA ASN A 213 8.16 32.19 15.31
C ASN A 213 9.36 31.32 14.89
N GLY A 214 9.91 31.57 13.70
CA GLY A 214 11.04 30.80 13.22
C GLY A 214 10.66 29.40 12.69
N ALA A 215 9.39 29.17 12.38
CA ALA A 215 8.90 27.86 11.93
C ALA A 215 7.92 27.96 10.76
N LEU A 216 7.93 26.91 9.93
CA LEU A 216 6.88 26.60 8.96
C LEU A 216 5.74 25.90 9.70
N GLN A 217 4.53 26.44 9.62
CA GLN A 217 3.32 25.80 10.11
C GLN A 217 2.72 24.95 8.98
N LEU A 218 2.39 23.70 9.27
CA LEU A 218 1.94 22.74 8.28
C LEU A 218 0.40 22.58 8.35
N ALA A 219 -0.23 22.49 7.19
CA ALA A 219 -1.67 22.32 7.07
C ALA A 219 -2.13 20.94 7.57
N GLU A 220 -1.33 19.91 7.27
CA GLU A 220 -1.57 18.53 7.72
C GLU A 220 -0.36 18.04 8.52
N PRO A 221 -0.57 17.25 9.57
CA PRO A 221 0.55 16.70 10.33
C PRO A 221 1.35 15.69 9.48
N LEU A 222 2.66 15.74 9.65
CA LEU A 222 3.56 14.73 9.10
C LEU A 222 3.30 13.37 9.72
N LEU A 223 3.63 12.31 8.98
CA LEU A 223 3.43 10.92 9.41
C LEU A 223 4.22 10.54 10.67
N SER A 224 5.31 11.24 10.95
CA SER A 224 6.12 10.99 12.14
C SER A 224 6.79 12.26 12.63
N GLN A 225 7.25 12.22 13.89
CA GLN A 225 8.02 13.31 14.51
C GLN A 225 9.28 13.61 13.69
N PRO A 226 9.46 14.85 13.21
CA PRO A 226 10.70 15.26 12.55
C PRO A 226 11.89 15.21 13.52
N THR A 227 13.02 14.82 13.01
CA THR A 227 14.29 14.78 13.77
C THR A 227 15.34 15.64 13.12
N THR A 228 16.37 16.01 13.86
CA THR A 228 17.49 16.83 13.34
C THR A 228 18.34 16.15 12.29
N SER A 229 18.17 14.84 12.08
CA SER A 229 18.78 14.09 10.97
C SER A 229 18.02 14.24 9.66
N MET A 230 16.83 14.86 9.68
CA MET A 230 16.00 15.10 8.51
C MET A 230 16.25 16.47 7.90
N GLY A 231 15.94 16.59 6.64
CA GLY A 231 15.90 17.85 5.92
C GLY A 231 14.49 18.20 5.44
N VAL A 232 14.26 19.47 5.25
CA VAL A 232 13.05 20.01 4.62
C VAL A 232 13.42 20.49 3.23
N GLN A 233 12.61 20.13 2.25
CA GLN A 233 12.81 20.55 0.85
C GLN A 233 11.48 20.92 0.23
N LYS A 234 11.51 21.96 -0.61
CA LYS A 234 10.34 22.38 -1.39
C LYS A 234 10.10 21.37 -2.51
N VAL A 235 8.91 20.81 -2.59
CA VAL A 235 8.51 19.89 -3.65
C VAL A 235 7.94 20.67 -4.82
N VAL A 236 8.64 20.65 -5.94
CA VAL A 236 8.17 21.21 -7.21
C VAL A 236 7.56 20.11 -8.08
N ALA A 237 8.20 18.95 -8.08
CA ALA A 237 7.75 17.76 -8.79
C ALA A 237 8.25 16.51 -8.06
N PHE A 238 7.66 15.37 -8.34
CA PHE A 238 8.26 14.07 -8.01
C PHE A 238 8.32 13.19 -9.25
N VAL A 239 9.29 12.29 -9.27
CA VAL A 239 9.51 11.36 -10.36
C VAL A 239 9.40 9.95 -9.82
N ASP A 240 8.61 9.14 -10.47
CA ASP A 240 8.54 7.70 -10.28
C ASP A 240 9.45 7.00 -11.28
N ARG A 241 9.98 5.84 -10.90
CA ARG A 241 10.92 5.08 -11.71
C ARG A 241 10.52 3.62 -11.76
N GLU A 242 9.89 3.21 -12.84
CA GLU A 242 9.59 1.81 -13.11
C GLU A 242 10.82 0.99 -13.50
N GLY A 243 10.70 -0.32 -13.38
CA GLY A 243 11.74 -1.28 -13.79
C GLY A 243 12.89 -1.41 -12.80
N SER A 244 12.73 -0.90 -11.59
CA SER A 244 13.70 -1.10 -10.53
C SER A 244 13.58 -2.49 -9.90
N SER A 245 14.58 -2.90 -9.11
CA SER A 245 14.57 -4.17 -8.38
C SER A 245 13.78 -4.14 -7.06
N PHE A 246 12.91 -3.15 -6.87
CA PHE A 246 12.08 -3.03 -5.67
C PHE A 246 10.85 -3.92 -5.78
N PHE A 247 10.87 -5.04 -5.04
CA PHE A 247 9.76 -5.97 -4.95
C PHE A 247 9.41 -6.21 -3.48
N GLN A 248 8.79 -5.22 -2.86
CA GLN A 248 8.24 -5.38 -1.52
C GLN A 248 7.03 -6.29 -1.58
N GLU A 249 6.95 -7.24 -0.66
CA GLU A 249 5.76 -8.03 -0.43
C GLU A 249 4.84 -7.32 0.55
N TRP A 250 3.54 -7.49 0.36
CA TRP A 250 2.51 -6.84 1.15
C TRP A 250 1.52 -7.87 1.70
N SER A 251 1.18 -7.76 2.97
CA SER A 251 -0.06 -8.34 3.50
C SER A 251 -1.20 -7.43 3.07
N CYS A 252 -2.23 -7.97 2.44
CA CYS A 252 -3.36 -7.16 1.99
C CYS A 252 -4.68 -7.68 2.55
N LEU A 253 -5.53 -6.74 2.91
CA LEU A 253 -6.87 -6.99 3.39
C LEU A 253 -7.87 -6.24 2.51
N PHE A 254 -8.82 -6.97 1.93
CA PHE A 254 -9.91 -6.41 1.14
C PHE A 254 -11.22 -6.63 1.88
N ILE A 255 -11.90 -5.55 2.21
CA ILE A 255 -13.17 -5.57 2.93
C ILE A 255 -14.30 -5.19 1.96
N VAL A 256 -15.16 -6.15 1.75
CA VAL A 256 -16.36 -6.01 0.93
C VAL A 256 -17.52 -5.72 1.87
N ALA A 257 -18.07 -4.52 1.80
CA ALA A 257 -19.18 -4.08 2.63
C ALA A 257 -20.45 -4.00 1.79
N PRO A 258 -21.39 -4.96 1.88
CA PRO A 258 -22.67 -4.87 1.24
C PRO A 258 -23.60 -3.89 2.00
N ASP A 259 -24.55 -3.31 1.28
CA ASP A 259 -25.57 -2.39 1.85
C ASP A 259 -26.42 -3.05 2.96
N SER A 260 -26.43 -4.38 3.01
CA SER A 260 -27.15 -5.18 4.03
C SER A 260 -26.49 -5.21 5.41
N GLY A 261 -25.33 -4.58 5.59
CA GLY A 261 -24.64 -4.44 6.87
C GLY A 261 -23.70 -5.59 7.25
N GLY A 262 -23.65 -6.67 6.47
CA GLY A 262 -22.62 -7.71 6.64
C GLY A 262 -21.28 -7.29 6.01
N ARG A 263 -20.19 -8.00 6.35
CA ARG A 263 -18.88 -7.75 5.73
C ARG A 263 -18.24 -9.07 5.32
N SER A 264 -17.60 -9.08 4.17
CA SER A 264 -16.74 -10.19 3.72
C SER A 264 -15.30 -9.69 3.65
N CYS A 265 -14.39 -10.38 4.28
CA CYS A 265 -12.99 -10.03 4.30
C CYS A 265 -12.17 -11.08 3.55
N PHE A 266 -11.25 -10.60 2.72
CA PHE A 266 -10.27 -11.42 2.02
C PHE A 266 -8.89 -10.98 2.48
N TYR A 267 -8.25 -11.79 3.30
CA TYR A 267 -6.92 -11.54 3.80
C TYR A 267 -5.90 -12.39 3.06
N TYR A 268 -4.96 -11.72 2.41
CA TYR A 268 -3.81 -12.32 1.75
C TYR A 268 -2.56 -12.04 2.58
N PRO A 269 -1.94 -13.05 3.19
CA PRO A 269 -0.72 -12.84 3.97
C PRO A 269 0.42 -12.24 3.15
N ARG A 270 0.60 -12.70 1.90
CA ARG A 270 1.70 -12.27 1.05
C ARG A 270 1.20 -12.04 -0.38
N LEU A 271 1.26 -10.81 -0.84
CA LEU A 271 1.03 -10.40 -2.21
C LEU A 271 2.25 -9.66 -2.75
N GLN A 272 2.51 -9.85 -4.02
CA GLN A 272 3.58 -9.16 -4.74
C GLN A 272 3.03 -8.67 -6.09
N ALA A 273 3.54 -7.55 -6.59
CA ALA A 273 3.17 -7.04 -7.91
C ALA A 273 3.45 -8.13 -8.98
N ALA A 274 2.44 -8.42 -9.80
CA ALA A 274 2.50 -9.45 -10.83
C ALA A 274 2.82 -8.88 -12.21
N ALA A 275 2.55 -7.60 -12.43
CA ALA A 275 2.80 -6.86 -13.66
C ALA A 275 3.18 -5.41 -13.31
N GLY A 276 3.67 -4.67 -14.27
CA GLY A 276 3.81 -3.21 -14.13
C GLY A 276 2.46 -2.52 -13.92
N ALA A 277 2.50 -1.29 -13.43
CA ALA A 277 1.30 -0.48 -13.32
C ALA A 277 0.70 -0.22 -14.71
N THR A 278 -0.61 -0.30 -14.80
CA THR A 278 -1.34 0.09 -16.00
C THR A 278 -2.30 1.21 -15.63
N GLU A 279 -2.08 2.36 -16.21
CA GLU A 279 -2.97 3.51 -16.04
C GLU A 279 -3.99 3.52 -17.16
N THR A 280 -5.26 3.64 -16.80
CA THR A 280 -6.36 3.73 -17.75
C THR A 280 -7.10 5.03 -17.57
N ARG A 281 -7.53 5.61 -18.69
CA ARG A 281 -8.39 6.79 -18.71
C ARG A 281 -9.84 6.34 -18.81
N GLN A 282 -10.64 6.75 -17.85
CA GLN A 282 -12.09 6.57 -17.90
C GLN A 282 -12.77 7.91 -18.19
N GLU A 283 -13.60 7.93 -19.21
CA GLU A 283 -14.47 9.10 -19.50
C GLU A 283 -15.77 8.98 -18.74
N PHE A 284 -16.11 9.99 -17.93
CA PHE A 284 -17.40 10.06 -17.25
C PHE A 284 -18.45 10.75 -18.12
N ALA A 285 -18.23 12.01 -18.40
CA ALA A 285 -19.00 12.82 -19.33
C ALA A 285 -18.05 13.87 -19.88
N SER A 286 -18.12 14.13 -21.17
CA SER A 286 -17.25 15.14 -21.77
C SER A 286 -17.47 16.51 -21.13
N PRO A 287 -16.44 17.23 -20.66
CA PRO A 287 -15.01 16.94 -20.80
C PRO A 287 -14.37 16.20 -19.59
N LEU A 288 -15.16 15.62 -18.67
CA LEU A 288 -14.64 15.01 -17.45
C LEU A 288 -14.11 13.59 -17.70
N PHE A 289 -12.91 13.32 -17.20
CA PHE A 289 -12.31 11.99 -17.17
C PHE A 289 -11.53 11.78 -15.87
N SER A 290 -11.36 10.53 -15.47
CA SER A 290 -10.45 10.16 -14.39
C SER A 290 -9.37 9.23 -14.89
N HIS A 291 -8.18 9.33 -14.30
CA HIS A 291 -7.15 8.33 -14.44
C HIS A 291 -7.34 7.28 -13.35
N GLN A 292 -7.43 6.01 -13.74
CA GLN A 292 -7.51 4.89 -12.82
C GLN A 292 -6.21 4.11 -12.89
N LEU A 293 -5.73 3.67 -11.74
CA LEU A 293 -4.55 2.81 -11.63
C LEU A 293 -5.00 1.36 -11.47
N HIS A 294 -4.72 0.54 -12.48
CA HIS A 294 -4.95 -0.90 -12.42
C HIS A 294 -3.83 -1.59 -11.65
N VAL A 295 -4.22 -2.44 -10.72
CA VAL A 295 -3.30 -3.20 -9.86
C VAL A 295 -3.52 -4.69 -10.09
N SER A 296 -2.44 -5.41 -10.38
CA SER A 296 -2.44 -6.88 -10.49
C SER A 296 -1.39 -7.44 -9.54
N LEU A 297 -1.84 -8.23 -8.57
CA LEU A 297 -1.00 -8.83 -7.54
C LEU A 297 -1.08 -10.36 -7.61
N ARG A 298 0.06 -11.02 -7.38
CA ARG A 298 0.16 -12.47 -7.24
C ARG A 298 0.30 -12.84 -5.76
N ALA A 299 -0.52 -13.79 -5.31
CA ALA A 299 -0.39 -14.35 -3.98
C ALA A 299 0.78 -15.33 -3.89
N LEU A 300 1.58 -15.16 -2.87
CA LEU A 300 2.66 -16.07 -2.51
C LEU A 300 2.20 -16.99 -1.40
N PRO A 301 2.61 -18.26 -1.42
CA PRO A 301 2.21 -19.23 -0.40
C PRO A 301 2.78 -18.86 0.97
N THR A 302 1.98 -19.09 2.00
CA THR A 302 2.35 -18.98 3.41
C THR A 302 1.93 -20.26 4.12
N THR A 303 2.74 -20.73 5.03
CA THR A 303 2.38 -21.88 5.87
C THR A 303 1.55 -21.41 7.06
N ASP A 304 0.37 -21.99 7.24
CA ASP A 304 -0.42 -21.78 8.45
C ASP A 304 0.23 -22.54 9.61
N SER A 305 0.54 -21.83 10.69
CA SER A 305 1.22 -22.43 11.85
C SER A 305 0.33 -23.37 12.66
N SER A 306 -0.99 -23.38 12.44
CA SER A 306 -1.93 -24.21 13.18
C SER A 306 -1.96 -25.66 12.69
N ASP A 307 -1.77 -25.86 11.39
CA ASP A 307 -1.89 -27.17 10.74
C ASP A 307 -0.79 -27.49 9.73
N ASN A 308 0.15 -26.56 9.51
CA ASN A 308 1.22 -26.61 8.51
C ASN A 308 0.74 -26.68 7.05
N GLU A 309 -0.50 -26.33 6.79
CA GLU A 309 -1.04 -26.27 5.44
C GLU A 309 -0.59 -25.00 4.69
N THR A 310 -0.49 -25.11 3.38
CA THR A 310 -0.16 -23.99 2.52
C THR A 310 -1.39 -23.16 2.21
N VAL A 311 -1.36 -21.89 2.59
CA VAL A 311 -2.46 -20.93 2.43
C VAL A 311 -2.05 -19.78 1.54
N LEU A 312 -2.97 -19.35 0.68
CA LEU A 312 -2.83 -18.15 -0.15
C LEU A 312 -3.75 -17.01 0.31
N CYS A 313 -4.91 -17.35 0.87
CA CYS A 313 -5.92 -16.38 1.27
C CYS A 313 -6.83 -16.95 2.36
N TYR A 314 -7.05 -16.17 3.41
CA TYR A 314 -8.09 -16.42 4.39
C TYR A 314 -9.34 -15.61 4.03
N ARG A 315 -10.51 -16.24 4.19
CA ARG A 315 -11.80 -15.62 3.90
C ARG A 315 -12.64 -15.62 5.16
N SER A 316 -13.12 -14.45 5.54
CA SER A 316 -13.97 -14.28 6.72
C SER A 316 -15.28 -13.61 6.31
N TYR A 317 -16.36 -13.96 6.96
CA TYR A 317 -17.65 -13.35 6.78
C TYR A 317 -18.22 -12.94 8.14
N PHE A 318 -18.69 -11.72 8.22
CA PHE A 318 -19.30 -11.14 9.41
C PHE A 318 -20.75 -10.81 9.07
N PRO A 319 -21.73 -11.53 9.64
CA PRO A 319 -23.13 -11.23 9.41
C PRO A 319 -23.51 -9.86 9.98
N ALA A 320 -24.49 -9.20 9.38
CA ALA A 320 -25.10 -8.04 10.00
C ALA A 320 -25.72 -8.42 11.35
N THR A 321 -25.63 -7.54 12.33
CA THR A 321 -26.13 -7.77 13.70
C THR A 321 -27.63 -8.09 13.76
N ASN A 322 -28.39 -7.77 12.71
CA ASN A 322 -29.82 -7.99 12.60
C ASN A 322 -30.20 -9.00 11.49
N ALA A 323 -29.24 -9.66 10.87
CA ALA A 323 -29.52 -10.69 9.88
C ALA A 323 -29.79 -12.00 10.62
N ALA A 324 -31.02 -12.50 10.53
CA ALA A 324 -31.29 -13.89 10.88
C ALA A 324 -30.44 -14.79 9.97
N VAL A 325 -29.56 -15.52 10.55
CA VAL A 325 -28.73 -16.54 9.88
C VAL A 325 -29.54 -17.79 9.59
#